data_4ba39fe04151ce1863bdc06684a214b7
#
_entry.id   4ba39fe04151ce1863bdc06684a214b7
#
_cell.length_a   1.000
_cell.length_b   1.000
_cell.length_c   1.000
_cell.angle_alpha   90.00
_cell.angle_beta   90.00
_cell.angle_gamma   90.00
#
_symmetry.space_group_name_H-M   'P 1'
#
loop_
_entity.id
_entity.type
_entity.pdbx_description
1 polymer ?
#
loop_
_entity_poly.entity_id
_entity_poly.type
_entity_poly.pdbx_seq_one_letter_code
_entity_poly.pdbx_strand_id
1 'polypeptide(L)'
;MLTTNYYNDFFEFGQQKINFSFFELSLPDDDPVYTLKKVMEELDFSGLLANCSDKGRTGYNPIMMYAVVTYANMRGIRSVDRIVDLCERDLAFIWLTRGQKPKRDAFYDFKNRKLTSDVLDDLNYQFMRRLQKEGLVTLKELFIDGTKIEANANRYTFVWRGSINYHLAGLLDSIDQLFEKYNSFLQENDYGTKYELGNAQMFVIEGMDKVREVIEKNRKRKLVKHKKLSNNRIIEIDNCSPLEIRKLQNNLTLIADNEGIEFVYGKGKRKPALQQLHKELEQCGKRLMEYKECFEIMGKDRNSYSKTDLEATFMRMKEDHMLNGQLKPAYNVQIAVENYFIVHGYVSSDRTDYNTLIPVLEKHKNAFGSILEEVTADSGYCSEKNLLYLKRNEISSYIKLQDHEKRKTRAYSEDISKYYNMRTGIFEDEQFYICHDGRELRHLRTESKEQDGYTQTFEVYGCADCSGCEHKARCLYKYDAEKDAEKNKVMKINEQWEELKERSHANIQSERGILKRQTRSIQTEGHFGDIKENENFRRFNYRSADKVYKEFMLYAIGRNINKYHRFLYEKLRKFEGKTA
;
A
#
# COMPACT_ATOMS: atom_id res chain seq x y z
N MET A 1 31.15 -15.63 21.54
CA MET A 1 32.48 -14.97 21.60
C MET A 1 32.67 -13.90 20.54
N LEU A 2 32.19 -14.04 19.31
CA LEU A 2 32.36 -13.03 18.23
C LEU A 2 31.59 -11.73 18.48
N THR A 3 30.42 -11.78 19.09
CA THR A 3 29.60 -10.60 19.40
C THR A 3 30.30 -9.62 20.32
N THR A 4 31.03 -10.12 21.33
CA THR A 4 31.75 -9.30 22.30
C THR A 4 32.91 -8.53 21.66
N ASN A 5 33.60 -9.13 20.68
CA ASN A 5 34.73 -8.48 20.01
C ASN A 5 34.27 -7.28 19.16
N TYR A 6 33.14 -7.35 18.47
CA TYR A 6 32.63 -6.23 17.68
C TYR A 6 32.16 -5.06 18.54
N TYR A 7 31.58 -5.31 19.71
CA TYR A 7 31.18 -4.28 20.66
C TYR A 7 32.41 -3.54 21.21
N ASN A 8 33.34 -4.26 21.77
CA ASN A 8 34.55 -3.67 22.34
C ASN A 8 35.34 -2.91 21.28
N ASP A 9 35.51 -3.52 20.10
CA ASP A 9 36.22 -2.89 19.00
C ASP A 9 35.57 -1.58 18.52
N PHE A 10 34.25 -1.43 18.62
CA PHE A 10 33.58 -0.19 18.22
C PHE A 10 33.49 0.84 19.37
N PHE A 11 33.15 0.45 20.59
CA PHE A 11 32.84 1.39 21.67
C PHE A 11 34.04 1.77 22.56
N GLU A 12 35.07 0.95 22.65
CA GLU A 12 36.29 1.26 23.44
C GLU A 12 37.16 2.38 22.84
N PHE A 13 36.76 2.87 21.72
CA PHE A 13 37.54 3.90 21.04
C PHE A 13 37.12 5.32 21.48
N GLY A 14 38.07 6.01 22.01
CA GLY A 14 37.92 7.40 22.45
C GLY A 14 37.97 8.44 21.31
N GLN A 15 37.89 9.71 21.66
CA GLN A 15 38.16 10.80 20.72
C GLN A 15 39.55 10.64 20.11
N GLN A 16 39.61 10.37 18.80
CA GLN A 16 40.87 10.39 18.07
C GLN A 16 41.07 11.75 17.43
N LYS A 17 42.14 12.40 17.75
CA LYS A 17 42.61 13.58 17.03
C LYS A 17 43.29 13.13 15.75
N ILE A 18 42.88 13.67 14.61
CA ILE A 18 43.58 13.49 13.35
C ILE A 18 44.64 14.55 13.26
N ASN A 19 45.90 14.15 13.49
CA ASN A 19 47.04 15.08 13.38
C ASN A 19 47.56 15.07 11.96
N PHE A 20 47.41 16.18 11.26
CA PHE A 20 48.22 16.49 10.08
C PHE A 20 49.48 17.23 10.57
N SER A 21 50.61 17.05 9.88
CA SER A 21 51.91 17.56 10.29
C SER A 21 51.99 19.07 10.62
N PHE A 22 50.94 19.85 10.33
CA PHE A 22 50.86 21.29 10.59
C PHE A 22 49.52 21.74 11.20
N PHE A 23 48.48 20.88 11.28
CA PHE A 23 47.15 21.24 11.79
C PHE A 23 46.56 20.11 12.62
N GLU A 24 46.04 20.46 13.79
CA GLU A 24 45.18 19.58 14.56
C GLU A 24 43.75 19.84 14.13
N LEU A 25 43.12 18.82 13.51
CA LEU A 25 41.71 18.87 13.15
C LEU A 25 40.89 18.03 14.14
N SER A 26 39.95 18.67 14.82
CA SER A 26 39.00 18.01 15.71
C SER A 26 37.58 18.25 15.23
N LEU A 27 36.69 17.29 15.48
CA LEU A 27 35.26 17.51 15.32
C LEU A 27 34.77 18.47 16.39
N PRO A 28 33.82 19.39 16.10
CA PRO A 28 33.19 20.24 17.11
C PRO A 28 32.59 19.37 18.24
N ASP A 29 32.64 19.83 19.48
CA ASP A 29 32.13 19.10 20.64
C ASP A 29 30.62 18.85 20.56
N ASP A 30 29.89 19.66 19.80
CA ASP A 30 28.47 19.56 19.54
C ASP A 30 28.15 18.84 18.21
N ASP A 31 29.09 18.08 17.62
CA ASP A 31 28.80 17.33 16.40
C ASP A 31 27.77 16.21 16.65
N PRO A 32 26.72 16.10 15.82
CA PRO A 32 25.70 15.07 15.96
C PRO A 32 26.23 13.62 15.97
N VAL A 33 27.43 13.38 15.48
CA VAL A 33 28.07 12.05 15.51
C VAL A 33 28.29 11.54 16.93
N TYR A 34 28.54 12.41 17.89
CA TYR A 34 28.69 12.03 19.29
C TYR A 34 27.37 11.64 19.93
N THR A 35 26.29 12.31 19.55
CA THR A 35 24.93 11.91 19.95
C THR A 35 24.56 10.54 19.37
N LEU A 36 24.87 10.29 18.10
CA LEU A 36 24.70 8.98 17.49
C LEU A 36 25.46 7.90 18.27
N LYS A 37 26.76 8.11 18.56
CA LYS A 37 27.57 7.16 19.32
C LYS A 37 26.94 6.86 20.68
N LYS A 38 26.56 7.92 21.43
CA LYS A 38 25.90 7.78 22.73
C LYS A 38 24.57 7.02 22.68
N VAL A 39 23.78 7.23 21.64
CA VAL A 39 22.54 6.45 21.42
C VAL A 39 22.89 4.99 21.15
N MET A 40 23.86 4.72 20.29
CA MET A 40 24.27 3.36 19.93
C MET A 40 24.88 2.56 21.07
N GLU A 41 25.56 3.20 22.02
CA GLU A 41 26.16 2.54 23.21
C GLU A 41 25.10 1.81 24.08
N GLU A 42 23.85 2.25 24.00
CA GLU A 42 22.75 1.67 24.78
C GLU A 42 21.88 0.69 23.95
N LEU A 43 22.20 0.49 22.66
CA LEU A 43 21.46 -0.43 21.81
C LEU A 43 22.06 -1.83 21.84
N ASP A 44 21.18 -2.84 21.88
CA ASP A 44 21.58 -4.23 21.68
C ASP A 44 21.61 -4.55 20.16
N PHE A 45 22.80 -4.86 19.67
CA PHE A 45 23.04 -5.23 18.28
C PHE A 45 23.05 -6.74 18.04
N SER A 46 22.66 -7.55 19.01
CA SER A 46 22.66 -9.02 18.87
C SER A 46 21.92 -9.51 17.64
N GLY A 47 20.75 -8.91 17.32
CA GLY A 47 19.98 -9.22 16.11
C GLY A 47 20.71 -8.89 14.80
N LEU A 48 21.46 -7.78 14.76
CA LEU A 48 22.32 -7.45 13.61
C LEU A 48 23.48 -8.42 13.48
N LEU A 49 24.12 -8.74 14.58
CA LEU A 49 25.31 -9.61 14.60
C LEU A 49 24.96 -11.06 14.27
N ALA A 50 23.77 -11.53 14.64
CA ALA A 50 23.26 -12.85 14.27
C ALA A 50 23.17 -13.06 12.74
N ASN A 51 23.00 -11.99 11.96
CA ASN A 51 22.99 -12.03 10.50
C ASN A 51 24.41 -12.04 9.87
N CYS A 52 25.46 -12.07 10.68
CA CYS A 52 26.84 -12.07 10.22
C CYS A 52 27.42 -13.48 10.26
N SER A 53 28.12 -13.89 9.23
CA SER A 53 28.76 -15.20 9.15
C SER A 53 30.15 -15.15 9.78
N ASP A 54 30.48 -16.20 10.54
CA ASP A 54 31.80 -16.42 11.13
C ASP A 54 32.78 -17.07 10.13
N LYS A 55 32.25 -17.48 8.97
CA LYS A 55 33.02 -18.16 7.92
C LYS A 55 33.41 -17.20 6.80
N GLY A 56 34.65 -17.29 6.35
CA GLY A 56 35.14 -16.52 5.20
C GLY A 56 36.06 -15.37 5.58
N ARG A 57 36.31 -14.44 4.65
CA ARG A 57 37.15 -13.26 4.87
C ARG A 57 36.45 -12.32 5.87
N THR A 58 37.20 -11.82 6.84
CA THR A 58 36.71 -10.82 7.82
C THR A 58 36.18 -9.59 7.08
N GLY A 59 34.88 -9.32 7.23
CA GLY A 59 34.24 -8.13 6.70
C GLY A 59 34.45 -6.90 7.60
N TYR A 60 33.92 -5.77 7.19
CA TYR A 60 33.86 -4.59 8.05
C TYR A 60 32.94 -4.84 9.25
N ASN A 61 33.28 -4.21 10.38
CA ASN A 61 32.48 -4.28 11.59
C ASN A 61 31.01 -3.86 11.32
N PRO A 62 30.01 -4.73 11.57
CA PRO A 62 28.61 -4.43 11.25
C PRO A 62 28.04 -3.24 12.03
N ILE A 63 28.49 -3.02 13.28
CA ILE A 63 28.06 -1.89 14.10
C ILE A 63 28.61 -0.58 13.51
N MET A 64 29.88 -0.57 13.08
CA MET A 64 30.47 0.54 12.35
C MET A 64 29.69 0.84 11.05
N MET A 65 29.35 -0.20 10.26
CA MET A 65 28.58 -0.03 9.03
C MET A 65 27.19 0.58 9.32
N TYR A 66 26.55 0.15 10.40
CA TYR A 66 25.28 0.73 10.85
C TYR A 66 25.45 2.19 11.24
N ALA A 67 26.48 2.52 12.02
CA ALA A 67 26.78 3.90 12.41
C ALA A 67 26.95 4.82 11.20
N VAL A 68 27.76 4.41 10.23
CA VAL A 68 28.02 5.17 9.00
C VAL A 68 26.74 5.39 8.18
N VAL A 69 25.94 4.35 8.00
CA VAL A 69 24.69 4.46 7.22
C VAL A 69 23.66 5.33 7.95
N THR A 70 23.56 5.21 9.27
CA THR A 70 22.65 6.02 10.09
C THR A 70 23.09 7.47 10.10
N TYR A 71 24.37 7.76 10.30
CA TYR A 71 24.89 9.12 10.25
C TYR A 71 24.70 9.78 8.88
N ALA A 72 24.89 9.00 7.80
CA ALA A 72 24.60 9.48 6.45
C ALA A 72 23.12 9.92 6.31
N ASN A 73 22.18 9.11 6.84
CA ASN A 73 20.76 9.47 6.83
C ASN A 73 20.45 10.67 7.77
N MET A 74 21.14 10.83 8.89
CA MET A 74 21.06 12.05 9.72
C MET A 74 21.42 13.31 8.92
N ARG A 75 22.33 13.19 7.96
CA ARG A 75 22.75 14.28 7.07
C ARG A 75 21.99 14.34 5.73
N GLY A 76 20.87 13.60 5.60
CA GLY A 76 20.06 13.53 4.37
C GLY A 76 20.77 12.82 3.20
N ILE A 77 21.84 12.04 3.46
CA ILE A 77 22.65 11.38 2.43
C ILE A 77 22.22 9.92 2.30
N ARG A 78 21.62 9.57 1.16
CA ARG A 78 21.08 8.22 0.89
C ARG A 78 21.86 7.47 -0.19
N SER A 79 22.64 8.19 -1.02
CA SER A 79 23.45 7.58 -2.10
C SER A 79 24.67 6.86 -1.53
N VAL A 80 24.80 5.58 -1.86
CA VAL A 80 25.95 4.75 -1.45
C VAL A 80 27.26 5.32 -2.01
N ASP A 81 27.28 5.80 -3.26
CA ASP A 81 28.48 6.37 -3.87
C ASP A 81 28.96 7.61 -3.11
N ARG A 82 28.01 8.44 -2.65
CA ARG A 82 28.35 9.62 -1.82
C ARG A 82 28.82 9.22 -0.42
N ILE A 83 28.24 8.18 0.18
CA ILE A 83 28.71 7.66 1.49
C ILE A 83 30.15 7.15 1.38
N VAL A 84 30.48 6.43 0.31
CA VAL A 84 31.86 5.96 0.05
C VAL A 84 32.83 7.12 -0.06
N ASP A 85 32.50 8.18 -0.81
CA ASP A 85 33.33 9.38 -0.94
C ASP A 85 33.53 10.08 0.41
N LEU A 86 32.47 10.19 1.22
CA LEU A 86 32.53 10.82 2.55
C LEU A 86 33.39 10.01 3.54
N CYS A 87 33.41 8.69 3.47
CA CYS A 87 34.31 7.86 4.28
C CYS A 87 35.81 8.12 3.97
N GLU A 88 36.11 8.75 2.85
CA GLU A 88 37.49 9.13 2.49
C GLU A 88 37.82 10.59 2.76
N ARG A 89 36.82 11.48 2.88
CA ARG A 89 37.03 12.95 2.86
C ARG A 89 36.38 13.72 4.00
N ASP A 90 35.35 13.19 4.67
CA ASP A 90 34.63 13.88 5.73
C ASP A 90 35.12 13.42 7.10
N LEU A 91 35.47 14.34 7.98
CA LEU A 91 36.04 14.03 9.28
C LEU A 91 35.17 13.14 10.16
N ALA A 92 33.85 13.37 10.19
CA ALA A 92 32.94 12.58 11.00
C ALA A 92 32.81 11.15 10.47
N PHE A 93 32.80 10.97 9.14
CA PHE A 93 32.80 9.64 8.53
C PHE A 93 34.13 8.92 8.71
N ILE A 94 35.26 9.62 8.58
CA ILE A 94 36.59 9.07 8.84
C ILE A 94 36.69 8.64 10.32
N TRP A 95 36.18 9.46 11.24
CA TRP A 95 36.11 9.15 12.64
C TRP A 95 35.27 7.88 12.93
N LEU A 96 34.04 7.77 12.36
CA LEU A 96 33.20 6.59 12.51
C LEU A 96 33.84 5.32 11.95
N THR A 97 34.54 5.42 10.82
CA THR A 97 35.19 4.28 10.15
C THR A 97 36.57 3.97 10.70
N ARG A 98 37.10 4.78 11.60
CA ARG A 98 38.52 4.71 12.07
C ARG A 98 39.52 4.72 10.91
N GLY A 99 39.23 5.53 9.89
CA GLY A 99 40.05 5.59 8.68
C GLY A 99 39.92 4.41 7.73
N GLN A 100 39.06 3.43 8.04
CA GLN A 100 38.72 2.38 7.08
C GLN A 100 37.93 2.97 5.92
N LYS A 101 38.09 2.37 4.74
CA LYS A 101 37.48 2.85 3.49
C LYS A 101 36.56 1.79 2.89
N PRO A 102 35.36 1.58 3.48
CA PRO A 102 34.42 0.61 2.94
C PRO A 102 34.04 0.98 1.51
N LYS A 103 34.09 0.00 0.59
CA LYS A 103 33.73 0.20 -0.80
C LYS A 103 32.25 -0.05 -1.02
N ARG A 104 31.76 0.33 -2.19
CA ARG A 104 30.36 0.27 -2.59
C ARG A 104 29.70 -1.10 -2.30
N ASP A 105 30.40 -2.18 -2.65
CA ASP A 105 29.88 -3.54 -2.48
C ASP A 105 29.65 -3.91 -1.01
N ALA A 106 30.52 -3.42 -0.11
CA ALA A 106 30.35 -3.63 1.32
C ALA A 106 29.05 -2.98 1.86
N PHE A 107 28.70 -1.79 1.38
CA PHE A 107 27.43 -1.14 1.75
C PHE A 107 26.21 -1.84 1.19
N TYR A 108 26.29 -2.34 -0.06
CA TYR A 108 25.20 -3.11 -0.65
C TYR A 108 25.03 -4.47 0.03
N ASP A 109 26.13 -5.17 0.33
CA ASP A 109 26.08 -6.42 1.09
C ASP A 109 25.47 -6.19 2.49
N PHE A 110 25.95 -5.18 3.21
CA PHE A 110 25.43 -4.82 4.51
C PHE A 110 23.93 -4.52 4.47
N LYS A 111 23.49 -3.60 3.61
CA LYS A 111 22.07 -3.20 3.49
C LYS A 111 21.15 -4.31 2.99
N ASN A 112 21.63 -5.20 2.12
CA ASN A 112 20.78 -6.23 1.52
C ASN A 112 20.71 -7.50 2.35
N ARG A 113 21.81 -7.90 3.02
CA ARG A 113 21.91 -9.21 3.68
C ARG A 113 21.94 -9.15 5.20
N LYS A 114 22.62 -8.16 5.78
CA LYS A 114 22.84 -8.08 7.22
C LYS A 114 21.77 -7.22 7.91
N LEU A 115 21.45 -6.07 7.34
CA LEU A 115 20.47 -5.14 7.89
C LEU A 115 19.06 -5.49 7.39
N THR A 116 18.36 -6.35 8.11
CA THR A 116 16.97 -6.73 7.81
C THR A 116 15.98 -5.68 8.31
N SER A 117 14.74 -5.74 7.84
CA SER A 117 13.66 -4.87 8.32
C SER A 117 13.39 -5.05 9.81
N ASP A 118 13.41 -6.29 10.29
CA ASP A 118 13.19 -6.62 11.70
C ASP A 118 14.29 -6.05 12.60
N VAL A 119 15.55 -6.11 12.16
CA VAL A 119 16.68 -5.49 12.89
C VAL A 119 16.53 -3.97 12.98
N LEU A 120 16.11 -3.32 11.90
CA LEU A 120 15.85 -1.88 11.91
C LEU A 120 14.70 -1.50 12.85
N ASP A 121 13.65 -2.29 12.84
CA ASP A 121 12.52 -2.09 13.74
C ASP A 121 12.93 -2.27 15.20
N ASP A 122 13.65 -3.34 15.51
CA ASP A 122 14.12 -3.59 16.87
C ASP A 122 15.01 -2.45 17.38
N LEU A 123 16.01 -2.03 16.61
CA LEU A 123 16.87 -0.90 16.98
C LEU A 123 16.10 0.41 17.18
N ASN A 124 15.10 0.69 16.33
CA ASN A 124 14.22 1.83 16.51
C ASN A 124 13.38 1.72 17.78
N TYR A 125 12.84 0.54 18.09
CA TYR A 125 12.01 0.33 19.28
C TYR A 125 12.83 0.43 20.59
N GLN A 126 14.05 -0.05 20.59
CA GLN A 126 14.98 0.14 21.70
C GLN A 126 15.21 1.65 21.93
N PHE A 127 15.42 2.42 20.86
CA PHE A 127 15.57 3.85 20.97
C PHE A 127 14.26 4.53 21.45
N MET A 128 13.10 4.14 20.98
CA MET A 128 11.82 4.66 21.49
C MET A 128 11.62 4.36 22.97
N ARG A 129 11.97 3.16 23.44
CA ARG A 129 11.93 2.81 24.88
C ARG A 129 12.87 3.67 25.72
N ARG A 130 14.05 4.03 25.19
CA ARG A 130 14.93 4.99 25.83
C ARG A 130 14.25 6.36 25.94
N LEU A 131 13.69 6.88 24.85
CA LEU A 131 12.98 8.16 24.87
C LEU A 131 11.79 8.15 25.84
N GLN A 132 11.12 7.00 25.99
CA GLN A 132 10.06 6.81 26.97
C GLN A 132 10.59 6.92 28.41
N LYS A 133 11.73 6.29 28.72
CA LYS A 133 12.39 6.40 30.03
C LYS A 133 12.80 7.83 30.34
N GLU A 134 13.19 8.60 29.35
CA GLU A 134 13.56 10.02 29.47
C GLU A 134 12.33 10.96 29.50
N GLY A 135 11.10 10.41 29.37
CA GLY A 135 9.85 11.18 29.39
C GLY A 135 9.59 12.00 28.12
N LEU A 136 10.28 11.71 27.02
CA LEU A 136 10.13 12.41 25.75
C LEU A 136 8.97 11.89 24.90
N VAL A 137 8.62 10.62 25.06
CA VAL A 137 7.43 9.98 24.46
C VAL A 137 6.74 9.14 25.53
N THR A 138 5.44 8.91 25.37
CA THR A 138 4.64 8.06 26.26
C THR A 138 4.34 6.71 25.64
N LEU A 139 4.35 6.64 24.31
CA LEU A 139 3.90 5.51 23.48
C LEU A 139 2.41 5.17 23.66
N LYS A 140 1.65 6.08 24.26
CA LYS A 140 0.20 5.97 24.49
C LYS A 140 -0.64 6.71 23.47
N GLU A 141 -0.01 7.58 22.71
CA GLU A 141 -0.66 8.44 21.72
C GLU A 141 0.08 8.36 20.39
N LEU A 142 -0.67 8.22 19.29
CA LEU A 142 -0.09 8.25 17.95
C LEU A 142 -0.82 9.24 17.05
N PHE A 143 -0.05 10.10 16.39
CA PHE A 143 -0.50 10.90 15.25
C PHE A 143 -0.08 10.19 13.98
N ILE A 144 -1.08 9.76 13.17
CA ILE A 144 -0.84 8.96 11.97
C ILE A 144 -1.19 9.76 10.73
N ASP A 145 -0.29 9.72 9.75
CA ASP A 145 -0.52 10.32 8.44
C ASP A 145 0.29 9.61 7.36
N GLY A 146 -0.13 9.78 6.11
CA GLY A 146 0.45 9.12 4.96
C GLY A 146 0.88 10.08 3.85
N THR A 147 1.95 9.71 3.16
CA THR A 147 2.38 10.41 1.96
C THR A 147 2.81 9.45 0.87
N LYS A 148 2.69 9.89 -0.38
CA LYS A 148 3.13 9.12 -1.54
C LYS A 148 4.53 9.55 -1.93
N ILE A 149 5.43 8.56 -2.05
CA ILE A 149 6.82 8.76 -2.50
C ILE A 149 7.02 7.96 -3.78
N GLU A 150 7.62 8.59 -4.81
CA GLU A 150 7.85 7.98 -6.11
C GLU A 150 8.78 6.76 -5.99
N ALA A 151 8.41 5.65 -6.62
CA ALA A 151 9.23 4.45 -6.70
C ALA A 151 10.39 4.62 -7.70
N ASN A 152 11.46 3.85 -7.51
CA ASN A 152 12.54 3.75 -8.48
C ASN A 152 12.14 2.88 -9.67
N ALA A 153 11.14 3.32 -10.41
CA ALA A 153 10.55 2.55 -11.50
C ALA A 153 10.36 3.41 -12.75
N ASN A 154 10.24 2.74 -13.90
CA ASN A 154 9.95 3.40 -15.15
C ASN A 154 8.50 3.87 -15.18
N ARG A 155 8.29 5.15 -15.50
CA ARG A 155 6.96 5.78 -15.55
C ARG A 155 6.08 5.29 -16.69
N TYR A 156 6.66 4.72 -17.73
CA TYR A 156 5.96 4.34 -18.96
C TYR A 156 5.71 2.85 -19.11
N THR A 157 6.31 2.01 -18.27
CA THR A 157 6.12 0.55 -18.28
C THR A 157 5.20 0.13 -17.15
N PHE A 158 3.92 0.03 -17.45
CA PHE A 158 2.88 -0.28 -16.46
C PHE A 158 1.90 -1.32 -16.99
N VAL A 159 1.26 -2.00 -16.06
CA VAL A 159 0.20 -2.97 -16.30
C VAL A 159 -1.04 -2.51 -15.54
N TRP A 160 -2.18 -2.42 -16.23
CA TRP A 160 -3.46 -2.01 -15.65
C TRP A 160 -4.45 -3.17 -15.67
N ARG A 161 -5.09 -3.43 -14.53
CA ARG A 161 -6.13 -4.46 -14.40
C ARG A 161 -7.24 -4.27 -15.44
N GLY A 162 -7.74 -3.06 -15.62
CA GLY A 162 -8.78 -2.77 -16.61
C GLY A 162 -8.35 -3.04 -18.06
N SER A 163 -7.08 -2.82 -18.40
CA SER A 163 -6.54 -3.15 -19.72
C SER A 163 -6.43 -4.66 -19.91
N ILE A 164 -5.96 -5.39 -18.89
CA ILE A 164 -5.88 -6.85 -18.94
C ILE A 164 -7.27 -7.45 -19.06
N ASN A 165 -8.25 -7.03 -18.26
CA ASN A 165 -9.63 -7.52 -18.36
C ASN A 165 -10.21 -7.31 -19.76
N TYR A 166 -9.95 -6.16 -20.38
CA TYR A 166 -10.39 -5.90 -21.75
C TYR A 166 -9.76 -6.86 -22.76
N HIS A 167 -8.44 -7.05 -22.71
CA HIS A 167 -7.74 -7.94 -23.63
C HIS A 167 -8.01 -9.42 -23.33
N LEU A 168 -8.21 -9.78 -22.08
CA LEU A 168 -8.58 -11.13 -21.66
C LEU A 168 -9.93 -11.53 -22.26
N ALA A 169 -10.92 -10.64 -22.23
CA ALA A 169 -12.22 -10.94 -22.84
C ALA A 169 -12.08 -11.27 -24.34
N GLY A 170 -11.27 -10.48 -25.09
CA GLY A 170 -11.00 -10.79 -26.50
C GLY A 170 -10.19 -12.08 -26.71
N LEU A 171 -9.28 -12.41 -25.78
CA LEU A 171 -8.55 -13.67 -25.82
C LEU A 171 -9.47 -14.87 -25.59
N LEU A 172 -10.39 -14.78 -24.63
CA LEU A 172 -11.35 -15.83 -24.34
C LEU A 172 -12.27 -16.10 -25.55
N ASP A 173 -12.74 -15.04 -26.23
CA ASP A 173 -13.49 -15.20 -27.50
C ASP A 173 -12.66 -15.90 -28.58
N SER A 174 -11.36 -15.58 -28.66
CA SER A 174 -10.46 -16.23 -29.63
C SER A 174 -10.21 -17.70 -29.30
N ILE A 175 -10.14 -18.04 -28.01
CA ILE A 175 -9.98 -19.43 -27.54
C ILE A 175 -11.24 -20.26 -27.86
N ASP A 176 -12.43 -19.71 -27.66
CA ASP A 176 -13.68 -20.40 -28.03
C ASP A 176 -13.71 -20.74 -29.55
N GLN A 177 -13.36 -19.76 -30.39
CA GLN A 177 -13.24 -19.99 -31.83
C GLN A 177 -12.18 -21.04 -32.19
N LEU A 178 -11.07 -21.09 -31.44
CA LEU A 178 -10.05 -22.11 -31.62
C LEU A 178 -10.54 -23.51 -31.19
N PHE A 179 -11.35 -23.58 -30.13
CA PHE A 179 -11.97 -24.84 -29.72
C PHE A 179 -12.94 -25.35 -30.77
N GLU A 180 -13.74 -24.47 -31.37
CA GLU A 180 -14.59 -24.84 -32.50
C GLU A 180 -13.77 -25.35 -33.69
N LYS A 181 -12.71 -24.65 -34.07
CA LYS A 181 -11.77 -25.08 -35.13
C LYS A 181 -11.13 -26.44 -34.82
N TYR A 182 -10.72 -26.64 -33.56
CA TYR A 182 -10.14 -27.90 -33.10
C TYR A 182 -11.14 -29.04 -33.21
N ASN A 183 -12.37 -28.85 -32.75
CA ASN A 183 -13.41 -29.87 -32.83
C ASN A 183 -13.77 -30.18 -34.28
N SER A 184 -13.92 -29.17 -35.13
CA SER A 184 -14.16 -29.37 -36.58
C SER A 184 -12.99 -30.13 -37.24
N PHE A 185 -11.75 -29.80 -36.92
CA PHE A 185 -10.56 -30.47 -37.43
C PHE A 185 -10.53 -31.97 -37.03
N LEU A 186 -10.89 -32.29 -35.78
CA LEU A 186 -10.98 -33.68 -35.33
C LEU A 186 -12.09 -34.45 -36.09
N GLN A 187 -13.25 -33.81 -36.30
CA GLN A 187 -14.40 -34.41 -36.96
C GLN A 187 -14.15 -34.63 -38.46
N GLU A 188 -13.63 -33.63 -39.18
CA GLU A 188 -13.34 -33.69 -40.62
C GLU A 188 -12.33 -34.78 -40.98
N ASN A 189 -11.44 -35.16 -40.07
CA ASN A 189 -10.39 -36.14 -40.28
C ASN A 189 -10.61 -37.44 -39.49
N ASP A 190 -11.75 -37.60 -38.81
CA ASP A 190 -12.08 -38.73 -37.93
C ASP A 190 -11.03 -39.01 -36.83
N TYR A 191 -10.26 -38.00 -36.47
CA TYR A 191 -9.19 -38.13 -35.45
C TYR A 191 -9.76 -38.28 -34.02
N GLY A 192 -10.95 -37.75 -33.79
CA GLY A 192 -11.63 -37.89 -32.49
C GLY A 192 -11.89 -39.35 -32.13
N THR A 193 -12.44 -40.13 -33.07
CA THR A 193 -12.68 -41.56 -32.91
C THR A 193 -11.39 -42.37 -33.00
N LYS A 194 -10.56 -42.06 -34.00
CA LYS A 194 -9.31 -42.80 -34.28
C LYS A 194 -8.30 -42.78 -33.12
N TYR A 195 -8.22 -41.69 -32.39
CA TYR A 195 -7.28 -41.50 -31.28
C TYR A 195 -7.94 -41.34 -29.92
N GLU A 196 -9.23 -41.60 -29.81
CA GLU A 196 -10.05 -41.48 -28.57
C GLU A 196 -9.92 -40.10 -27.91
N LEU A 197 -9.89 -39.04 -28.74
CA LEU A 197 -9.72 -37.67 -28.27
C LEU A 197 -11.06 -37.02 -28.01
N GLY A 198 -11.20 -36.44 -26.81
CA GLY A 198 -12.37 -35.67 -26.45
C GLY A 198 -12.43 -34.31 -27.13
N ASN A 199 -13.64 -33.82 -27.37
CA ASN A 199 -13.89 -32.48 -27.87
C ASN A 199 -13.46 -31.42 -26.83
N ALA A 200 -12.91 -30.30 -27.32
CA ALA A 200 -12.73 -29.12 -26.51
C ALA A 200 -14.08 -28.54 -26.08
N GLN A 201 -14.24 -28.29 -24.80
CA GLN A 201 -15.47 -27.70 -24.26
C GLN A 201 -15.34 -26.19 -24.28
N MET A 202 -16.33 -25.53 -24.86
CA MET A 202 -16.48 -24.08 -24.75
C MET A 202 -16.68 -23.71 -23.28
N PHE A 203 -16.08 -22.63 -22.86
CA PHE A 203 -16.25 -22.19 -21.48
C PHE A 203 -17.37 -21.14 -21.38
N VAL A 204 -18.17 -21.28 -20.33
CA VAL A 204 -19.21 -20.31 -19.97
C VAL A 204 -18.70 -19.57 -18.74
N ILE A 205 -18.41 -18.26 -18.91
CA ILE A 205 -18.09 -17.38 -17.80
C ILE A 205 -19.34 -16.57 -17.48
N GLU A 206 -19.82 -16.66 -16.25
CA GLU A 206 -20.96 -15.89 -15.79
C GLU A 206 -20.69 -14.38 -15.94
N GLY A 207 -21.56 -13.69 -16.66
CA GLY A 207 -21.41 -12.27 -16.96
C GLY A 207 -20.52 -11.94 -18.17
N MET A 208 -20.00 -12.93 -18.89
CA MET A 208 -19.16 -12.71 -20.08
C MET A 208 -19.93 -11.98 -21.18
N ASP A 209 -21.21 -12.23 -21.34
CA ASP A 209 -22.05 -11.52 -22.33
C ASP A 209 -22.10 -10.02 -22.07
N LYS A 210 -22.16 -9.61 -20.81
CA LYS A 210 -22.06 -8.18 -20.43
C LYS A 210 -20.70 -7.59 -20.78
N VAL A 211 -19.63 -8.35 -20.63
CA VAL A 211 -18.27 -7.93 -20.99
C VAL A 211 -18.17 -7.81 -22.52
N ARG A 212 -18.67 -8.78 -23.27
CA ARG A 212 -18.74 -8.76 -24.75
C ARG A 212 -19.54 -7.55 -25.25
N GLU A 213 -20.70 -7.30 -24.67
CA GLU A 213 -21.55 -6.14 -25.02
C GLU A 213 -20.82 -4.81 -24.79
N VAL A 214 -20.09 -4.66 -23.69
CA VAL A 214 -19.30 -3.46 -23.39
C VAL A 214 -18.14 -3.30 -24.37
N ILE A 215 -17.47 -4.39 -24.76
CA ILE A 215 -16.39 -4.38 -25.75
C ILE A 215 -16.91 -3.92 -27.11
N GLU A 216 -18.02 -4.49 -27.57
CA GLU A 216 -18.63 -4.11 -28.85
C GLU A 216 -19.11 -2.65 -28.88
N LYS A 217 -19.79 -2.19 -27.84
CA LYS A 217 -20.19 -0.78 -27.70
C LYS A 217 -18.99 0.16 -27.73
N ASN A 218 -17.88 -0.22 -27.13
CA ASN A 218 -16.67 0.60 -27.10
C ASN A 218 -15.91 0.59 -28.43
N ARG A 219 -15.88 -0.56 -29.14
CA ARG A 219 -15.34 -0.64 -30.51
C ARG A 219 -16.08 0.30 -31.47
N LYS A 220 -17.41 0.33 -31.42
CA LYS A 220 -18.24 1.22 -32.26
C LYS A 220 -18.04 2.70 -31.97
N ARG A 221 -17.69 3.08 -30.72
CA ARG A 221 -17.55 4.48 -30.28
C ARG A 221 -16.12 5.03 -30.33
N LYS A 222 -15.11 4.24 -30.71
CA LYS A 222 -13.67 4.60 -30.59
C LYS A 222 -13.22 5.11 -29.20
N LEU A 223 -14.05 4.93 -28.17
CA LEU A 223 -13.87 5.39 -26.80
C LEU A 223 -13.85 4.22 -25.85
N VAL A 224 -12.68 3.66 -25.62
CA VAL A 224 -12.47 2.62 -24.60
C VAL A 224 -12.47 3.27 -23.22
N LYS A 225 -13.62 3.38 -22.59
CA LYS A 225 -13.70 3.76 -21.17
C LYS A 225 -13.40 2.53 -20.30
N HIS A 226 -12.13 2.28 -20.02
CA HIS A 226 -11.66 1.20 -19.14
C HIS A 226 -12.31 1.18 -17.73
N LYS A 227 -12.88 2.30 -17.29
CA LYS A 227 -13.47 2.48 -15.96
C LYS A 227 -14.59 1.50 -15.60
N LYS A 228 -15.36 0.98 -16.57
CA LYS A 228 -16.46 0.05 -16.28
C LYS A 228 -16.02 -1.41 -16.12
N LEU A 229 -14.86 -1.77 -16.69
CA LEU A 229 -14.28 -3.11 -16.56
C LEU A 229 -13.32 -3.23 -15.36
N SER A 230 -12.82 -2.10 -14.84
CA SER A 230 -11.86 -2.08 -13.72
C SER A 230 -12.45 -2.52 -12.39
N ASN A 231 -13.77 -2.46 -12.23
CA ASN A 231 -14.48 -2.87 -11.01
C ASN A 231 -14.96 -4.32 -11.05
N ASN A 232 -14.82 -5.02 -12.19
CA ASN A 232 -15.15 -6.42 -12.23
C ASN A 232 -14.05 -7.22 -11.56
N ARG A 233 -14.45 -8.03 -10.59
CA ARG A 233 -13.66 -9.07 -9.95
C ARG A 233 -12.90 -9.88 -11.00
N ILE A 234 -11.79 -10.46 -10.60
CA ILE A 234 -11.05 -11.46 -11.36
C ILE A 234 -12.09 -12.37 -12.04
N ILE A 235 -12.03 -12.43 -13.37
CA ILE A 235 -12.81 -13.42 -14.11
C ILE A 235 -12.20 -14.77 -13.68
N GLU A 236 -12.91 -15.51 -12.84
CA GLU A 236 -12.48 -16.84 -12.44
C GLU A 236 -12.57 -17.74 -13.68
N ILE A 237 -11.40 -18.13 -14.19
CA ILE A 237 -11.28 -18.90 -15.43
C ILE A 237 -11.16 -20.36 -15.03
N ASP A 238 -12.24 -20.94 -14.48
CA ASP A 238 -12.20 -22.33 -14.04
C ASP A 238 -12.14 -23.32 -15.21
N ASN A 239 -12.76 -22.99 -16.34
CA ASN A 239 -12.88 -23.90 -17.48
C ASN A 239 -11.90 -23.63 -18.61
N CYS A 240 -11.16 -22.51 -18.60
CA CYS A 240 -10.15 -22.20 -19.61
C CYS A 240 -8.78 -22.07 -18.95
N SER A 241 -8.28 -23.15 -18.38
CA SER A 241 -6.95 -23.16 -17.82
C SER A 241 -5.89 -23.29 -18.93
N PRO A 242 -4.69 -22.76 -18.75
CA PRO A 242 -3.57 -23.02 -19.66
C PRO A 242 -3.27 -24.51 -19.81
N LEU A 243 -3.63 -25.32 -18.80
CA LEU A 243 -3.49 -26.77 -18.84
C LEU A 243 -4.41 -27.42 -19.87
N GLU A 244 -5.67 -26.96 -19.98
CA GLU A 244 -6.61 -27.47 -20.98
C GLU A 244 -6.12 -27.17 -22.41
N ILE A 245 -5.67 -25.94 -22.65
CA ILE A 245 -5.08 -25.58 -23.95
C ILE A 245 -3.84 -26.44 -24.26
N ARG A 246 -3.03 -26.75 -23.26
CA ARG A 246 -1.85 -27.60 -23.41
C ARG A 246 -2.22 -29.05 -23.73
N LYS A 247 -3.32 -29.58 -23.16
CA LYS A 247 -3.86 -30.90 -23.55
C LYS A 247 -4.22 -30.95 -25.03
N LEU A 248 -4.93 -29.93 -25.53
CA LEU A 248 -5.27 -29.85 -26.95
C LEU A 248 -4.03 -29.79 -27.84
N GLN A 249 -2.98 -29.06 -27.45
CA GLN A 249 -1.70 -29.03 -28.16
C GLN A 249 -1.03 -30.41 -28.19
N ASN A 250 -1.01 -31.11 -27.04
CA ASN A 250 -0.45 -32.45 -26.95
C ASN A 250 -1.21 -33.44 -27.86
N ASN A 251 -2.53 -33.33 -27.94
CA ASN A 251 -3.35 -34.12 -28.84
C ASN A 251 -2.99 -33.87 -30.32
N LEU A 252 -2.78 -32.60 -30.70
CA LEU A 252 -2.34 -32.27 -32.05
C LEU A 252 -0.92 -32.78 -32.34
N THR A 253 -0.04 -32.79 -31.37
CA THR A 253 1.29 -33.38 -31.49
C THR A 253 1.21 -34.88 -31.68
N LEU A 254 0.37 -35.57 -30.88
CA LEU A 254 0.10 -37.02 -31.03
C LEU A 254 -0.39 -37.36 -32.44
N ILE A 255 -1.36 -36.57 -32.97
CA ILE A 255 -1.85 -36.76 -34.34
C ILE A 255 -0.72 -36.55 -35.34
N ALA A 256 0.10 -35.50 -35.20
CA ALA A 256 1.21 -35.24 -36.11
C ALA A 256 2.21 -36.39 -36.17
N ASP A 257 2.57 -36.93 -35.01
CA ASP A 257 3.52 -38.04 -34.89
C ASP A 257 2.96 -39.33 -35.52
N ASN A 258 1.67 -39.64 -35.28
CA ASN A 258 1.05 -40.85 -35.81
C ASN A 258 0.72 -40.79 -37.33
N GLU A 259 0.40 -39.59 -37.83
CA GLU A 259 0.08 -39.37 -39.25
C GLU A 259 1.32 -39.00 -40.07
N GLY A 260 2.50 -38.91 -39.46
CA GLY A 260 3.76 -38.53 -40.13
C GLY A 260 3.76 -37.09 -40.67
N ILE A 261 3.02 -36.18 -40.01
CA ILE A 261 2.92 -34.78 -40.41
C ILE A 261 4.09 -34.00 -39.84
N GLU A 262 5.09 -33.69 -40.66
CA GLU A 262 6.26 -32.90 -40.25
C GLU A 262 5.91 -31.42 -40.13
N PHE A 263 6.35 -30.80 -39.02
CA PHE A 263 6.24 -29.36 -38.81
C PHE A 263 7.25 -28.59 -39.64
N VAL A 264 6.74 -27.64 -40.41
CA VAL A 264 7.56 -26.86 -41.36
C VAL A 264 7.93 -25.50 -40.74
N TYR A 265 9.24 -25.20 -40.76
CA TYR A 265 9.79 -23.95 -40.23
C TYR A 265 10.42 -23.11 -41.35
N GLY A 266 10.37 -21.77 -41.18
CA GLY A 266 10.98 -20.81 -42.11
C GLY A 266 10.00 -19.89 -42.81
N LYS A 267 10.49 -18.76 -43.35
CA LYS A 267 9.68 -17.77 -44.10
C LYS A 267 9.28 -18.35 -45.47
N GLY A 268 8.01 -18.12 -45.86
CA GLY A 268 7.51 -18.49 -47.20
C GLY A 268 7.04 -19.95 -47.35
N LYS A 269 7.21 -20.81 -46.35
CA LYS A 269 6.74 -22.19 -46.41
C LYS A 269 5.30 -22.30 -45.93
N ARG A 270 4.42 -23.02 -46.69
CA ARG A 270 3.06 -23.28 -46.31
C ARG A 270 3.02 -24.30 -45.17
N LYS A 271 2.46 -23.92 -44.06
CA LYS A 271 2.32 -24.76 -42.86
C LYS A 271 1.08 -25.65 -42.97
N PRO A 272 1.16 -26.94 -42.55
CA PRO A 272 -0.03 -27.79 -42.41
C PRO A 272 -1.11 -27.15 -41.52
N ALA A 273 -2.36 -27.45 -41.78
CA ALA A 273 -3.47 -26.91 -40.97
C ALA A 273 -3.33 -27.25 -39.47
N LEU A 274 -2.93 -28.51 -39.20
CA LEU A 274 -2.62 -28.97 -37.85
C LEU A 274 -1.56 -28.10 -37.16
N GLN A 275 -0.47 -27.78 -37.84
CA GLN A 275 0.61 -26.93 -37.29
C GLN A 275 0.13 -25.48 -37.05
N GLN A 276 -0.77 -24.96 -37.90
CA GLN A 276 -1.31 -23.62 -37.70
C GLN A 276 -2.18 -23.60 -36.43
N LEU A 277 -3.07 -24.58 -36.28
CA LEU A 277 -3.94 -24.72 -35.12
C LEU A 277 -3.11 -24.90 -33.82
N HIS A 278 -2.10 -25.77 -33.85
CA HIS A 278 -1.18 -25.98 -32.74
C HIS A 278 -0.52 -24.66 -32.30
N LYS A 279 -0.02 -23.88 -33.28
CA LYS A 279 0.61 -22.58 -33.02
C LYS A 279 -0.35 -21.53 -32.46
N GLU A 280 -1.58 -21.48 -32.97
CA GLU A 280 -2.62 -20.57 -32.47
C GLU A 280 -2.97 -20.89 -31.01
N LEU A 281 -3.13 -22.17 -30.68
CA LEU A 281 -3.34 -22.62 -29.30
C LEU A 281 -2.14 -22.28 -28.40
N GLU A 282 -0.92 -22.48 -28.89
CA GLU A 282 0.29 -22.12 -28.14
C GLU A 282 0.34 -20.63 -27.79
N GLN A 283 0.03 -19.77 -28.76
CA GLN A 283 0.01 -18.32 -28.54
C GLN A 283 -1.08 -17.90 -27.55
N CYS A 284 -2.25 -18.47 -27.64
CA CYS A 284 -3.34 -18.23 -26.71
C CYS A 284 -2.99 -18.71 -25.28
N GLY A 285 -2.44 -19.91 -25.16
CA GLY A 285 -2.01 -20.47 -23.87
C GLY A 285 -0.94 -19.61 -23.19
N LYS A 286 0.09 -19.18 -23.93
CA LYS A 286 1.12 -18.25 -23.42
C LYS A 286 0.52 -16.94 -22.94
N ARG A 287 -0.38 -16.36 -23.73
CA ARG A 287 -1.05 -15.10 -23.39
C ARG A 287 -1.93 -15.22 -22.14
N LEU A 288 -2.62 -16.34 -22.01
CA LEU A 288 -3.46 -16.62 -20.84
C LEU A 288 -2.60 -16.76 -19.56
N MET A 289 -1.44 -17.43 -19.67
CA MET A 289 -0.48 -17.50 -18.55
C MET A 289 0.03 -16.10 -18.16
N GLU A 290 0.44 -15.28 -19.13
CA GLU A 290 0.89 -13.90 -18.87
C GLU A 290 -0.18 -13.08 -18.12
N TYR A 291 -1.46 -13.23 -18.48
CA TYR A 291 -2.53 -12.50 -17.79
C TYR A 291 -2.80 -13.03 -16.37
N LYS A 292 -2.70 -14.36 -16.17
CA LYS A 292 -2.77 -14.95 -14.83
C LYS A 292 -1.65 -14.41 -13.92
N GLU A 293 -0.41 -14.44 -14.39
CA GLU A 293 0.73 -13.87 -13.65
C GLU A 293 0.51 -12.39 -13.30
N CYS A 294 -0.03 -11.60 -14.24
CA CYS A 294 -0.36 -10.20 -13.98
C CYS A 294 -1.40 -10.05 -12.86
N PHE A 295 -2.41 -10.90 -12.79
CA PHE A 295 -3.41 -10.88 -11.71
C PHE A 295 -2.84 -11.34 -10.38
N GLU A 296 -1.98 -12.35 -10.37
CA GLU A 296 -1.26 -12.81 -9.17
C GLU A 296 -0.41 -11.69 -8.58
N ILE A 297 0.39 -10.99 -9.42
CA ILE A 297 1.19 -9.84 -8.99
C ILE A 297 0.31 -8.72 -8.43
N MET A 298 -0.85 -8.43 -9.03
CA MET A 298 -1.74 -7.37 -8.56
C MET A 298 -2.50 -7.74 -7.29
N GLY A 299 -2.76 -9.02 -7.04
CA GLY A 299 -3.63 -9.46 -5.95
C GLY A 299 -5.05 -8.89 -6.07
N LYS A 300 -5.80 -8.84 -4.95
CA LYS A 300 -7.21 -8.38 -4.94
C LYS A 300 -7.34 -6.85 -4.99
N ASP A 301 -6.46 -6.12 -4.33
CA ASP A 301 -6.66 -4.70 -4.01
C ASP A 301 -6.00 -3.74 -5.00
N ARG A 302 -4.93 -4.19 -5.68
CA ARG A 302 -4.20 -3.35 -6.62
C ARG A 302 -4.85 -3.37 -8.00
N ASN A 303 -4.90 -2.23 -8.65
CA ASN A 303 -5.40 -2.10 -10.02
C ASN A 303 -4.29 -1.91 -11.06
N SER A 304 -3.04 -1.82 -10.62
CA SER A 304 -1.89 -1.61 -11.48
C SER A 304 -0.58 -1.96 -10.78
N TYR A 305 0.45 -2.22 -11.57
CA TYR A 305 1.84 -2.32 -11.10
C TYR A 305 2.82 -1.85 -12.17
N SER A 306 4.07 -1.56 -11.77
CA SER A 306 5.15 -1.24 -12.69
C SER A 306 5.92 -2.51 -13.07
N LYS A 307 6.26 -2.68 -14.36
CA LYS A 307 7.09 -3.83 -14.81
C LYS A 307 8.52 -3.79 -14.26
N THR A 308 9.01 -2.65 -13.83
CA THR A 308 10.37 -2.48 -13.30
C THR A 308 10.46 -2.53 -11.78
N ASP A 309 9.31 -2.41 -11.10
CA ASP A 309 9.14 -2.63 -9.67
C ASP A 309 7.73 -3.17 -9.43
N LEU A 310 7.62 -4.50 -9.32
CA LEU A 310 6.33 -5.21 -9.30
C LEU A 310 5.44 -4.85 -8.10
N GLU A 311 6.04 -4.34 -7.02
CA GLU A 311 5.32 -3.95 -5.81
C GLU A 311 4.89 -2.49 -5.83
N ALA A 312 5.46 -1.64 -6.70
CA ALA A 312 5.04 -0.27 -6.87
C ALA A 312 3.70 -0.16 -7.62
N THR A 313 2.79 0.65 -7.10
CA THR A 313 1.47 0.92 -7.69
C THR A 313 1.43 2.31 -8.30
N PHE A 314 0.71 2.46 -9.42
CA PHE A 314 0.51 3.78 -10.02
C PHE A 314 -0.48 4.60 -9.21
N MET A 315 0.00 5.71 -8.67
CA MET A 315 -0.73 6.61 -7.78
C MET A 315 -0.70 8.04 -8.29
N ARG A 316 -1.75 8.79 -8.00
CA ARG A 316 -1.75 10.24 -8.19
C ARG A 316 -0.93 10.87 -7.06
N MET A 317 0.10 11.64 -7.42
CA MET A 317 0.95 12.35 -6.47
C MET A 317 0.26 13.63 -5.97
N LYS A 318 0.53 14.04 -4.72
CA LYS A 318 0.02 15.32 -4.18
C LYS A 318 0.68 16.52 -4.90
N GLU A 319 1.94 16.38 -5.29
CA GLU A 319 2.74 17.40 -5.98
C GLU A 319 2.56 17.35 -7.52
N ASP A 320 1.34 17.23 -7.98
CA ASP A 320 1.02 17.38 -9.41
C ASP A 320 0.86 18.85 -9.74
N HIS A 321 1.99 19.56 -9.86
CA HIS A 321 2.02 21.00 -10.14
C HIS A 321 1.34 21.37 -11.48
N MET A 322 1.29 20.43 -12.41
CA MET A 322 0.64 20.63 -13.71
C MET A 322 -0.87 20.37 -13.66
N LEU A 323 -1.40 19.87 -12.55
CA LEU A 323 -2.79 19.49 -12.35
C LEU A 323 -3.38 18.60 -13.47
N ASN A 324 -2.49 17.89 -14.19
CA ASN A 324 -2.86 17.03 -15.32
C ASN A 324 -3.28 15.61 -14.90
N GLY A 325 -3.26 15.32 -13.61
CA GLY A 325 -3.62 14.01 -13.04
C GLY A 325 -2.63 12.90 -13.35
N GLN A 326 -1.37 13.24 -13.66
CA GLN A 326 -0.34 12.27 -14.01
C GLN A 326 -0.14 11.26 -12.89
N LEU A 327 -0.23 9.97 -13.25
CA LEU A 327 0.06 8.87 -12.37
C LEU A 327 1.54 8.51 -12.43
N LYS A 328 2.13 8.25 -11.25
CA LYS A 328 3.51 7.77 -11.13
C LYS A 328 3.56 6.48 -10.34
N PRO A 329 4.50 5.57 -10.64
CA PRO A 329 4.74 4.43 -9.78
C PRO A 329 5.22 4.94 -8.41
N ALA A 330 4.58 4.53 -7.34
CA ALA A 330 4.82 5.05 -6.01
C ALA A 330 4.47 4.03 -4.93
N TYR A 331 4.95 4.31 -3.73
CA TYR A 331 4.54 3.67 -2.49
C TYR A 331 3.81 4.68 -1.61
N ASN A 332 2.83 4.21 -0.86
CA ASN A 332 2.14 4.96 0.16
C ASN A 332 2.86 4.72 1.49
N VAL A 333 3.55 5.74 1.97
CA VAL A 333 4.36 5.67 3.18
C VAL A 333 3.58 6.29 4.33
N GLN A 334 3.40 5.53 5.39
CA GLN A 334 2.74 5.94 6.62
C GLN A 334 3.78 6.22 7.69
N ILE A 335 3.55 7.25 8.48
CA ILE A 335 4.28 7.52 9.72
C ILE A 335 3.32 7.57 10.89
N ALA A 336 3.73 6.99 12.00
CA ALA A 336 3.09 7.18 13.29
C ALA A 336 4.07 7.97 14.17
N VAL A 337 3.64 9.11 14.66
CA VAL A 337 4.49 10.11 15.31
C VAL A 337 3.97 10.40 16.71
N GLU A 338 4.86 10.57 17.67
CA GLU A 338 4.58 11.15 18.98
C GLU A 338 5.69 12.15 19.34
N ASN A 339 5.32 13.33 19.76
CA ASN A 339 6.24 14.42 20.14
C ASN A 339 7.37 14.65 19.11
N TYR A 340 7.00 14.66 17.82
CA TYR A 340 7.90 14.79 16.67
C TYR A 340 8.91 13.64 16.47
N PHE A 341 8.78 12.52 17.18
CA PHE A 341 9.55 11.31 16.91
C PHE A 341 8.73 10.33 16.07
N ILE A 342 9.31 9.81 15.01
CA ILE A 342 8.69 8.76 14.18
C ILE A 342 8.80 7.44 14.94
N VAL A 343 7.71 7.02 15.57
CA VAL A 343 7.62 5.76 16.32
C VAL A 343 7.59 4.58 15.37
N HIS A 344 6.77 4.68 14.31
CA HIS A 344 6.66 3.66 13.27
C HIS A 344 6.68 4.26 11.87
N GLY A 345 7.32 3.53 10.96
CA GLY A 345 7.12 3.67 9.53
C GLY A 345 6.35 2.44 8.99
N TYR A 346 5.55 2.63 7.96
CA TYR A 346 4.90 1.55 7.23
C TYR A 346 4.83 1.90 5.75
N VAL A 347 5.15 0.96 4.87
CA VAL A 347 5.15 1.16 3.41
C VAL A 347 4.12 0.24 2.80
N SER A 348 3.17 0.82 2.09
CA SER A 348 2.08 0.10 1.42
C SER A 348 2.08 0.34 -0.09
N SER A 349 1.64 -0.67 -0.82
CA SER A 349 1.28 -0.55 -2.24
C SER A 349 -0.14 -0.01 -2.47
N ASP A 350 -0.91 0.22 -1.42
CA ASP A 350 -2.28 0.74 -1.50
C ASP A 350 -2.30 2.22 -1.88
N ARG A 351 -3.24 2.59 -2.75
CA ARG A 351 -3.39 3.97 -3.20
C ARG A 351 -4.06 4.88 -2.18
N THR A 352 -4.73 4.29 -1.20
CA THR A 352 -5.52 4.95 -0.17
C THR A 352 -5.06 4.52 1.22
N ASP A 353 -5.40 5.30 2.22
CA ASP A 353 -4.97 5.06 3.60
C ASP A 353 -5.93 4.13 4.38
N TYR A 354 -7.04 3.69 3.74
CA TYR A 354 -8.07 2.85 4.37
C TYR A 354 -7.55 1.58 5.03
N ASN A 355 -6.61 0.90 4.36
CA ASN A 355 -6.11 -0.40 4.79
C ASN A 355 -4.80 -0.28 5.59
N THR A 356 -4.27 0.93 5.80
CA THR A 356 -2.94 1.12 6.39
C THR A 356 -2.96 1.35 7.90
N LEU A 357 -4.11 1.76 8.47
CA LEU A 357 -4.21 2.06 9.89
C LEU A 357 -3.97 0.82 10.77
N ILE A 358 -4.74 -0.24 10.57
CA ILE A 358 -4.67 -1.46 11.38
C ILE A 358 -3.26 -2.07 11.36
N PRO A 359 -2.57 -2.23 10.21
CA PRO A 359 -1.20 -2.70 10.20
C PRO A 359 -0.23 -1.86 11.04
N VAL A 360 -0.38 -0.54 11.05
CA VAL A 360 0.45 0.35 11.89
C VAL A 360 0.15 0.14 13.38
N LEU A 361 -1.13 -0.02 13.73
CA LEU A 361 -1.55 -0.26 15.13
C LEU A 361 -1.12 -1.64 15.63
N GLU A 362 -1.23 -2.67 14.81
CA GLU A 362 -0.73 -4.01 15.14
C GLU A 362 0.79 -4.01 15.31
N LYS A 363 1.51 -3.26 14.47
CA LYS A 363 2.94 -3.08 14.63
C LYS A 363 3.29 -2.43 15.98
N HIS A 364 2.51 -1.43 16.41
CA HIS A 364 2.67 -0.79 17.71
C HIS A 364 2.41 -1.76 18.87
N LYS A 365 1.30 -2.50 18.79
CA LYS A 365 0.93 -3.51 19.78
C LYS A 365 1.99 -4.61 19.92
N ASN A 366 2.55 -5.08 18.80
CA ASN A 366 3.60 -6.09 18.81
C ASN A 366 4.91 -5.58 19.42
N ALA A 367 5.26 -4.28 19.22
CA ALA A 367 6.49 -3.68 19.72
C ALA A 367 6.41 -3.31 21.21
N PHE A 368 5.28 -2.78 21.66
CA PHE A 368 5.13 -2.12 22.96
C PHE A 368 4.00 -2.69 23.82
N GLY A 369 3.23 -3.66 23.32
CA GLY A 369 2.04 -4.18 24.00
C GLY A 369 0.82 -3.27 23.83
N SER A 370 -0.24 -3.55 24.58
CA SER A 370 -1.52 -2.81 24.48
C SER A 370 -1.53 -1.53 25.34
N ILE A 371 -0.51 -0.68 25.15
CA ILE A 371 -0.37 0.58 25.91
C ILE A 371 -0.99 1.80 25.19
N LEU A 372 -1.37 1.64 23.92
CA LEU A 372 -1.91 2.73 23.11
C LEU A 372 -3.30 3.13 23.58
N GLU A 373 -3.48 4.38 23.94
CA GLU A 373 -4.75 4.94 24.44
C GLU A 373 -5.47 5.79 23.39
N GLU A 374 -4.73 6.48 22.53
CA GLU A 374 -5.29 7.48 21.60
C GLU A 374 -4.65 7.43 20.22
N VAL A 375 -5.49 7.58 19.20
CA VAL A 375 -5.06 7.69 17.80
C VAL A 375 -5.72 8.90 17.14
N THR A 376 -4.90 9.72 16.50
CA THR A 376 -5.36 10.86 15.70
C THR A 376 -4.90 10.68 14.26
N ALA A 377 -5.84 10.66 13.32
CA ALA A 377 -5.55 10.53 11.90
C ALA A 377 -6.51 11.38 11.04
N ASP A 378 -6.23 11.50 9.75
CA ASP A 378 -7.08 12.27 8.85
C ASP A 378 -8.30 11.47 8.37
N SER A 379 -9.13 12.09 7.52
CA SER A 379 -10.34 11.46 6.98
C SER A 379 -10.07 10.28 6.03
N GLY A 380 -8.85 10.15 5.51
CA GLY A 380 -8.44 9.03 4.67
C GLY A 380 -8.46 7.69 5.39
N TYR A 381 -8.35 7.70 6.72
CA TYR A 381 -8.38 6.51 7.58
C TYR A 381 -9.78 6.17 8.11
N CYS A 382 -10.78 7.03 7.87
CA CYS A 382 -12.13 6.83 8.38
C CYS A 382 -12.86 5.74 7.60
N SER A 383 -12.90 4.54 8.16
CA SER A 383 -13.68 3.40 7.68
C SER A 383 -14.32 2.67 8.85
N GLU A 384 -15.43 1.96 8.59
CA GLU A 384 -16.11 1.16 9.62
C GLU A 384 -15.15 0.15 10.26
N LYS A 385 -14.39 -0.58 9.44
CA LYS A 385 -13.39 -1.56 9.89
C LYS A 385 -12.36 -0.93 10.84
N ASN A 386 -11.84 0.24 10.51
CA ASN A 386 -10.85 0.93 11.32
C ASN A 386 -11.44 1.44 12.64
N LEU A 387 -12.61 2.08 12.61
CA LEU A 387 -13.26 2.58 13.83
C LEU A 387 -13.72 1.43 14.74
N LEU A 388 -14.18 0.32 14.17
CA LEU A 388 -14.54 -0.87 14.93
C LEU A 388 -13.30 -1.51 15.60
N TYR A 389 -12.17 -1.58 14.88
CA TYR A 389 -10.90 -2.05 15.44
C TYR A 389 -10.48 -1.20 16.64
N LEU A 390 -10.53 0.13 16.51
CA LEU A 390 -10.21 1.06 17.61
C LEU A 390 -11.16 0.88 18.79
N LYS A 391 -12.49 0.76 18.55
CA LYS A 391 -13.51 0.50 19.59
C LYS A 391 -13.21 -0.82 20.32
N ARG A 392 -12.90 -1.90 19.62
CA ARG A 392 -12.63 -3.23 20.19
C ARG A 392 -11.34 -3.29 21.02
N ASN A 393 -10.36 -2.46 20.70
CA ASN A 393 -9.10 -2.36 21.46
C ASN A 393 -9.11 -1.22 22.47
N GLU A 394 -10.27 -0.60 22.75
CA GLU A 394 -10.47 0.49 23.73
C GLU A 394 -9.62 1.74 23.44
N ILE A 395 -9.26 1.96 22.17
CA ILE A 395 -8.45 3.09 21.74
C ILE A 395 -9.37 4.25 21.36
N SER A 396 -9.15 5.41 21.97
CA SER A 396 -9.89 6.64 21.64
C SER A 396 -9.49 7.16 20.26
N SER A 397 -10.48 7.33 19.37
CA SER A 397 -10.24 7.76 17.99
C SER A 397 -10.56 9.24 17.80
N TYR A 398 -9.60 9.99 17.24
CA TYR A 398 -9.77 11.38 16.78
C TYR A 398 -9.57 11.40 15.25
N ILE A 399 -10.47 10.71 14.53
CA ILE A 399 -10.41 10.58 13.07
C ILE A 399 -11.53 11.40 12.44
N LYS A 400 -11.17 12.33 11.55
CA LYS A 400 -12.13 13.20 10.86
C LYS A 400 -13.00 12.36 9.90
N LEU A 401 -14.32 12.56 9.93
CA LEU A 401 -15.22 11.94 8.97
C LEU A 401 -14.99 12.49 7.56
N GLN A 402 -15.21 11.69 6.54
CA GLN A 402 -15.07 12.11 5.14
C GLN A 402 -16.10 13.18 4.74
N ASP A 403 -17.27 13.15 5.37
CA ASP A 403 -18.37 14.10 5.15
C ASP A 403 -18.37 15.27 6.14
N HIS A 404 -17.34 15.40 6.99
CA HIS A 404 -17.26 16.40 8.05
C HIS A 404 -17.56 17.83 7.57
N GLU A 405 -16.98 18.25 6.45
CA GLU A 405 -17.22 19.59 5.91
C GLU A 405 -18.61 19.70 5.25
N LYS A 406 -19.10 18.61 4.66
CA LYS A 406 -20.43 18.56 4.06
C LYS A 406 -21.52 18.68 5.10
N ARG A 407 -21.35 18.06 6.29
CA ARG A 407 -22.30 18.13 7.42
C ARG A 407 -22.58 19.57 7.89
N LYS A 408 -21.67 20.51 7.62
CA LYS A 408 -21.82 21.94 7.96
C LYS A 408 -22.62 22.72 6.92
N THR A 409 -22.93 22.14 5.78
CA THR A 409 -23.58 22.84 4.68
C THR A 409 -25.10 22.74 4.79
N ARG A 410 -25.80 23.81 4.38
CA ARG A 410 -27.26 23.85 4.27
C ARG A 410 -27.81 22.73 3.36
N ALA A 411 -27.10 22.42 2.28
CA ALA A 411 -27.47 21.32 1.39
C ALA A 411 -27.49 19.96 2.07
N TYR A 412 -26.66 19.72 3.07
CA TYR A 412 -26.66 18.48 3.84
C TYR A 412 -27.87 18.40 4.78
N SER A 413 -28.18 19.48 5.50
CA SER A 413 -29.32 19.54 6.43
C SER A 413 -30.69 19.57 5.73
N GLU A 414 -30.75 20.01 4.47
CA GLU A 414 -31.98 20.08 3.68
C GLU A 414 -32.14 18.92 2.68
N ASP A 415 -31.24 17.93 2.67
CA ASP A 415 -31.34 16.77 1.78
C ASP A 415 -32.43 15.80 2.25
N ILE A 416 -33.62 15.94 1.67
CA ILE A 416 -34.80 15.12 1.98
C ILE A 416 -34.63 13.63 1.63
N SER A 417 -33.62 13.28 0.87
CA SER A 417 -33.35 11.89 0.47
C SER A 417 -32.68 11.06 1.56
N LYS A 418 -32.19 11.70 2.62
CA LYS A 418 -31.35 11.09 3.65
C LYS A 418 -32.14 10.81 4.93
N TYR A 419 -31.94 9.59 5.47
CA TYR A 419 -32.62 9.15 6.69
C TYR A 419 -32.38 10.06 7.90
N TYR A 420 -31.19 10.63 8.04
CA TYR A 420 -30.84 11.50 9.16
C TYR A 420 -31.57 12.87 9.15
N ASN A 421 -32.23 13.22 8.04
CA ASN A 421 -33.09 14.39 7.91
C ASN A 421 -34.60 14.01 7.95
N MET A 422 -34.91 12.73 8.17
CA MET A 422 -36.27 12.25 8.33
C MET A 422 -36.65 12.19 9.80
N ARG A 423 -37.94 12.37 10.10
CA ARG A 423 -38.45 12.11 11.43
C ARG A 423 -38.53 10.61 11.69
N THR A 424 -38.35 10.18 12.92
CA THR A 424 -38.47 8.78 13.33
C THR A 424 -39.70 8.59 14.21
N GLY A 425 -40.31 7.42 14.11
CA GLY A 425 -41.37 6.95 14.99
C GLY A 425 -41.07 5.53 15.45
N ILE A 426 -41.78 5.09 16.50
CA ILE A 426 -41.75 3.72 17.01
C ILE A 426 -43.17 3.19 17.02
N PHE A 427 -43.37 2.00 16.45
CA PHE A 427 -44.65 1.28 16.48
C PHE A 427 -44.38 -0.19 16.80
N GLU A 428 -44.99 -0.75 17.83
CA GLU A 428 -44.77 -2.13 18.28
C GLU A 428 -43.28 -2.51 18.45
N ASP A 429 -42.53 -1.61 19.09
CA ASP A 429 -41.08 -1.70 19.31
C ASP A 429 -40.23 -1.65 18.03
N GLU A 430 -40.81 -1.46 16.85
CA GLU A 430 -40.09 -1.28 15.61
C GLU A 430 -39.94 0.19 15.24
N GLN A 431 -38.71 0.60 14.93
CA GLN A 431 -38.40 1.94 14.43
C GLN A 431 -38.79 2.06 12.95
N PHE A 432 -39.45 3.18 12.62
CA PHE A 432 -39.72 3.57 11.24
C PHE A 432 -39.32 5.02 10.97
N TYR A 433 -39.17 5.37 9.71
CA TYR A 433 -38.84 6.72 9.27
C TYR A 433 -40.03 7.37 8.57
N ILE A 434 -40.21 8.67 8.77
CA ILE A 434 -41.23 9.47 8.09
C ILE A 434 -40.56 10.37 7.07
N CYS A 435 -40.84 10.17 5.78
CA CYS A 435 -40.25 10.96 4.71
C CYS A 435 -40.80 12.40 4.69
N HIS A 436 -40.23 13.24 3.83
CA HIS A 436 -40.63 14.65 3.68
C HIS A 436 -42.12 14.83 3.28
N ASP A 437 -42.68 13.85 2.54
CA ASP A 437 -44.09 13.79 2.14
C ASP A 437 -45.03 13.20 3.21
N GLY A 438 -44.50 12.92 4.42
CA GLY A 438 -45.27 12.36 5.54
C GLY A 438 -45.53 10.86 5.45
N ARG A 439 -44.96 10.14 4.48
CA ARG A 439 -45.15 8.70 4.33
C ARG A 439 -44.14 7.91 5.16
N GLU A 440 -44.56 6.75 5.65
CA GLU A 440 -43.72 5.87 6.45
C GLU A 440 -42.80 4.99 5.59
N LEU A 441 -41.56 4.87 6.04
CA LEU A 441 -40.63 3.86 5.56
C LEU A 441 -40.43 2.85 6.67
N ARG A 442 -40.98 1.66 6.48
CA ARG A 442 -40.93 0.57 7.46
C ARG A 442 -39.75 -0.37 7.16
N HIS A 443 -39.33 -1.09 8.18
CA HIS A 443 -38.31 -2.13 8.02
C HIS A 443 -38.84 -3.22 7.07
N LEU A 444 -38.00 -3.59 6.09
CA LEU A 444 -38.33 -4.62 5.10
C LEU A 444 -37.56 -5.91 5.32
N ARG A 445 -36.27 -5.79 5.62
CA ARG A 445 -35.33 -6.90 5.82
C ARG A 445 -33.99 -6.43 6.29
N THR A 446 -33.21 -7.34 6.85
CA THR A 446 -31.80 -7.18 7.15
C THR A 446 -30.95 -7.82 6.05
N GLU A 447 -29.97 -7.12 5.55
CA GLU A 447 -29.01 -7.63 4.56
C GLU A 447 -27.61 -7.64 5.15
N SER A 448 -26.88 -8.74 4.93
CA SER A 448 -25.48 -8.85 5.32
C SER A 448 -24.59 -8.90 4.07
N LYS A 449 -23.45 -8.21 4.12
CA LYS A 449 -22.45 -8.21 3.07
C LYS A 449 -21.09 -8.51 3.68
N GLU A 450 -20.44 -9.56 3.21
CA GLU A 450 -19.05 -9.84 3.58
C GLU A 450 -18.09 -9.14 2.62
N GLN A 451 -17.12 -8.44 3.18
CA GLN A 451 -16.05 -7.78 2.44
C GLN A 451 -14.76 -7.83 3.24
N ASP A 452 -13.69 -8.40 2.67
CA ASP A 452 -12.34 -8.44 3.26
C ASP A 452 -12.29 -9.05 4.67
N GLY A 453 -13.07 -10.14 4.89
CA GLY A 453 -13.18 -10.82 6.18
C GLY A 453 -13.93 -10.03 7.25
N TYR A 454 -14.71 -9.05 6.84
CA TYR A 454 -15.55 -8.23 7.69
C TYR A 454 -16.99 -8.23 7.18
N THR A 455 -17.95 -8.56 8.07
CA THR A 455 -19.38 -8.60 7.75
C THR A 455 -20.03 -7.28 8.12
N GLN A 456 -20.61 -6.61 7.14
CA GLN A 456 -21.44 -5.41 7.31
C GLN A 456 -22.90 -5.83 7.34
N THR A 457 -23.68 -5.28 8.29
CA THR A 457 -25.12 -5.50 8.39
C THR A 457 -25.85 -4.21 8.05
N PHE A 458 -26.89 -4.33 7.24
CA PHE A 458 -27.70 -3.22 6.78
C PHE A 458 -29.17 -3.49 7.08
N GLU A 459 -29.81 -2.59 7.80
CA GLU A 459 -31.27 -2.54 7.94
C GLU A 459 -31.86 -1.82 6.73
N VAL A 460 -32.75 -2.47 6.03
CA VAL A 460 -33.39 -1.97 4.82
C VAL A 460 -34.79 -1.48 5.12
N TYR A 461 -35.02 -0.19 4.93
CA TYR A 461 -36.32 0.46 5.11
C TYR A 461 -36.89 0.86 3.76
N GLY A 462 -38.20 0.73 3.60
CA GLY A 462 -38.87 1.09 2.34
C GLY A 462 -40.25 1.71 2.55
N CYS A 463 -40.59 2.62 1.65
CA CYS A 463 -41.93 3.17 1.55
C CYS A 463 -42.81 2.21 0.75
N ALA A 464 -44.01 1.93 1.23
CA ALA A 464 -44.95 1.03 0.56
C ALA A 464 -45.42 1.60 -0.78
N ASP A 465 -45.71 2.91 -0.83
CA ASP A 465 -46.15 3.59 -2.04
C ASP A 465 -45.62 5.02 -2.11
N CYS A 466 -44.96 5.33 -3.23
CA CYS A 466 -44.48 6.67 -3.57
C CYS A 466 -45.17 7.25 -4.82
N SER A 467 -46.32 6.69 -5.22
CA SER A 467 -47.10 7.24 -6.34
C SER A 467 -47.60 8.66 -6.03
N GLY A 468 -47.64 9.55 -7.01
CA GLY A 468 -48.08 10.92 -6.85
C GLY A 468 -47.26 11.83 -5.92
N CYS A 469 -46.09 11.39 -5.46
CA CYS A 469 -45.22 12.20 -4.61
C CYS A 469 -44.47 13.28 -5.43
N GLU A 470 -44.73 14.55 -5.16
CA GLU A 470 -44.07 15.70 -5.83
C GLU A 470 -42.56 15.76 -5.56
N HIS A 471 -42.10 15.16 -4.47
CA HIS A 471 -40.71 15.16 -4.04
C HIS A 471 -39.86 14.04 -4.64
N LYS A 472 -40.43 13.17 -5.48
CA LYS A 472 -39.81 11.93 -5.98
C LYS A 472 -38.48 12.19 -6.69
N ALA A 473 -38.40 13.24 -7.50
CA ALA A 473 -37.18 13.63 -8.22
C ALA A 473 -36.02 14.07 -7.29
N ARG A 474 -36.32 14.65 -6.12
CA ARG A 474 -35.33 15.05 -5.11
C ARG A 474 -35.00 13.92 -4.14
N CYS A 475 -35.94 12.96 -3.97
CA CYS A 475 -35.81 11.86 -3.01
C CYS A 475 -35.08 10.66 -3.59
N LEU A 476 -35.27 10.32 -4.86
CA LEU A 476 -34.63 9.19 -5.52
C LEU A 476 -33.32 9.58 -6.22
N TYR A 477 -32.30 8.74 -6.06
CA TYR A 477 -31.00 8.96 -6.70
C TYR A 477 -31.08 8.77 -8.21
N LYS A 478 -30.72 9.81 -8.98
CA LYS A 478 -30.74 9.81 -10.46
C LYS A 478 -32.11 9.43 -11.03
N TYR A 479 -33.18 9.97 -10.46
CA TYR A 479 -34.54 9.73 -10.89
C TYR A 479 -34.74 10.02 -12.38
N ASP A 480 -35.36 9.09 -13.08
CA ASP A 480 -35.81 9.19 -14.47
C ASP A 480 -37.31 8.97 -14.50
N ALA A 481 -38.07 10.00 -14.91
CA ALA A 481 -39.53 9.98 -14.86
C ALA A 481 -40.17 8.85 -15.67
N GLU A 482 -39.54 8.44 -16.77
CA GLU A 482 -40.05 7.37 -17.63
C GLU A 482 -39.77 5.96 -17.07
N LYS A 483 -38.61 5.78 -16.40
CA LYS A 483 -38.15 4.46 -15.91
C LYS A 483 -38.46 4.20 -14.46
N ASP A 484 -38.49 5.27 -13.64
CA ASP A 484 -38.60 5.18 -12.19
C ASP A 484 -39.99 5.61 -11.68
N ALA A 485 -41.00 5.74 -12.59
CA ALA A 485 -42.36 6.19 -12.23
C ALA A 485 -42.98 5.35 -11.10
N GLU A 486 -42.80 4.05 -11.11
CA GLU A 486 -43.33 3.10 -10.12
C GLU A 486 -42.36 2.79 -8.96
N LYS A 487 -41.13 3.35 -8.99
CA LYS A 487 -40.11 3.04 -8.02
C LYS A 487 -40.37 3.70 -6.68
N ASN A 488 -40.39 2.91 -5.63
CA ASN A 488 -40.54 3.37 -4.27
C ASN A 488 -39.19 3.69 -3.60
N LYS A 489 -39.21 4.55 -2.59
CA LYS A 489 -38.03 4.89 -1.80
C LYS A 489 -37.62 3.69 -0.95
N VAL A 490 -36.33 3.30 -1.11
CA VAL A 490 -35.67 2.31 -0.26
C VAL A 490 -34.36 2.89 0.25
N MET A 491 -34.09 2.66 1.54
CA MET A 491 -32.82 3.08 2.19
C MET A 491 -32.18 1.87 2.85
N LYS A 492 -30.86 1.88 2.90
CA LYS A 492 -30.04 0.91 3.64
C LYS A 492 -29.25 1.67 4.70
N ILE A 493 -29.42 1.27 5.93
CA ILE A 493 -28.76 1.89 7.08
C ILE A 493 -27.89 0.84 7.76
N ASN A 494 -26.63 1.14 7.97
CA ASN A 494 -25.74 0.34 8.80
C ASN A 494 -25.64 1.03 10.16
N GLU A 495 -26.42 0.57 11.12
CA GLU A 495 -26.53 1.19 12.44
C GLU A 495 -25.19 1.21 13.19
N GLN A 496 -24.43 0.13 13.11
CA GLN A 496 -23.09 0.05 13.71
C GLN A 496 -22.17 1.13 13.14
N TRP A 497 -22.22 1.32 11.82
CA TRP A 497 -21.41 2.35 11.16
C TRP A 497 -21.86 3.75 11.56
N GLU A 498 -23.17 4.00 11.69
CA GLU A 498 -23.68 5.29 12.15
C GLU A 498 -23.25 5.59 13.59
N GLU A 499 -23.35 4.62 14.50
CA GLU A 499 -22.88 4.77 15.89
C GLU A 499 -21.39 5.12 15.94
N LEU A 500 -20.56 4.39 15.17
CA LEU A 500 -19.12 4.65 15.10
C LEU A 500 -18.80 6.05 14.55
N LYS A 501 -19.55 6.50 13.54
CA LYS A 501 -19.40 7.86 12.98
C LYS A 501 -19.77 8.94 13.99
N GLU A 502 -20.90 8.79 14.69
CA GLU A 502 -21.34 9.77 15.68
C GLU A 502 -20.34 9.85 16.84
N ARG A 503 -19.84 8.72 17.33
CA ARG A 503 -18.78 8.68 18.35
C ARG A 503 -17.52 9.40 17.88
N SER A 504 -17.04 9.09 16.67
CA SER A 504 -15.85 9.75 16.09
C SER A 504 -16.10 11.25 15.90
N HIS A 505 -17.31 11.64 15.46
CA HIS A 505 -17.68 13.03 15.27
C HIS A 505 -17.71 13.80 16.60
N ALA A 506 -18.28 13.23 17.64
CA ALA A 506 -18.28 13.83 18.98
C ALA A 506 -16.85 14.02 19.51
N ASN A 507 -15.99 13.00 19.35
CA ASN A 507 -14.61 13.07 19.76
C ASN A 507 -13.84 14.21 19.08
N ILE A 508 -13.95 14.36 17.76
CA ILE A 508 -13.24 15.42 17.03
C ILE A 508 -13.77 16.84 17.27
N GLN A 509 -15.00 16.97 17.76
CA GLN A 509 -15.58 18.26 18.12
C GLN A 509 -15.29 18.68 19.56
N SER A 510 -14.88 17.76 20.43
CA SER A 510 -14.46 18.08 21.79
C SER A 510 -13.25 19.02 21.79
N GLU A 511 -13.05 19.76 22.86
CA GLU A 511 -11.86 20.62 23.03
C GLU A 511 -10.57 19.82 22.84
N ARG A 512 -10.50 18.61 23.42
CA ARG A 512 -9.39 17.69 23.25
C ARG A 512 -9.20 17.30 21.78
N GLY A 513 -10.28 16.98 21.06
CA GLY A 513 -10.24 16.61 19.65
C GLY A 513 -9.80 17.74 18.73
N ILE A 514 -10.17 18.98 19.03
CA ILE A 514 -9.70 20.17 18.31
C ILE A 514 -8.19 20.31 18.47
N LEU A 515 -7.70 20.23 19.71
CA LEU A 515 -6.27 20.29 20.00
C LEU A 515 -5.49 19.16 19.31
N LYS A 516 -6.00 17.91 19.39
CA LYS A 516 -5.37 16.74 18.74
C LYS A 516 -5.23 16.91 17.22
N ARG A 517 -6.25 17.43 16.54
CA ARG A 517 -6.21 17.68 15.10
C ARG A 517 -5.17 18.75 14.73
N GLN A 518 -5.07 19.81 15.51
CA GLN A 518 -4.05 20.86 15.33
C GLN A 518 -2.65 20.28 15.55
N THR A 519 -2.47 19.52 16.63
CA THR A 519 -1.19 18.86 16.95
C THR A 519 -0.79 17.88 15.85
N ARG A 520 -1.73 17.09 15.30
CA ARG A 520 -1.45 16.20 14.17
C ARG A 520 -0.88 16.96 12.98
N SER A 521 -1.54 18.03 12.56
CA SER A 521 -1.08 18.84 11.43
C SER A 521 0.35 19.33 11.65
N ILE A 522 0.64 19.86 12.83
CA ILE A 522 1.98 20.37 13.16
C ILE A 522 3.03 19.23 13.14
N GLN A 523 2.72 18.09 13.75
CA GLN A 523 3.67 16.99 13.88
C GLN A 523 3.88 16.22 12.58
N THR A 524 2.81 15.86 11.85
CA THR A 524 2.92 14.99 10.67
C THR A 524 3.22 15.77 9.39
N GLU A 525 2.56 16.91 9.16
CA GLU A 525 2.82 17.73 7.97
C GLU A 525 4.22 18.34 8.00
N GLY A 526 4.71 18.74 9.20
CA GLY A 526 6.08 19.18 9.38
C GLY A 526 7.09 18.10 8.97
N HIS A 527 6.86 16.83 9.32
CA HIS A 527 7.72 15.72 8.87
C HIS A 527 7.70 15.55 7.35
N PHE A 528 6.53 15.61 6.73
CA PHE A 528 6.44 15.44 5.27
C PHE A 528 7.03 16.63 4.51
N GLY A 529 6.91 17.84 5.03
CA GLY A 529 7.61 19.01 4.51
C GLY A 529 9.12 18.83 4.54
N ASP A 530 9.67 18.41 5.67
CA ASP A 530 11.09 18.13 5.80
C ASP A 530 11.55 16.99 4.87
N ILE A 531 10.81 15.88 4.82
CA ILE A 531 11.12 14.74 3.95
C ILE A 531 11.24 15.20 2.49
N LYS A 532 10.25 15.92 1.99
CA LYS A 532 10.13 16.20 0.56
C LYS A 532 10.87 17.48 0.12
N GLU A 533 10.80 18.52 0.94
CA GLU A 533 11.36 19.84 0.57
C GLU A 533 12.80 20.00 1.06
N ASN A 534 13.05 19.81 2.36
CA ASN A 534 14.36 20.08 2.94
C ASN A 534 15.40 19.00 2.59
N GLU A 535 14.98 17.74 2.57
CA GLU A 535 15.88 16.60 2.32
C GLU A 535 15.69 15.96 0.94
N ASN A 536 14.79 16.52 0.11
CA ASN A 536 14.53 16.09 -1.26
C ASN A 536 14.29 14.57 -1.40
N PHE A 537 13.63 13.96 -0.40
CA PHE A 537 13.25 12.55 -0.43
C PHE A 537 11.93 12.37 -1.19
N ARG A 538 11.91 12.72 -2.45
CA ARG A 538 10.74 12.62 -3.32
C ARG A 538 10.66 11.30 -4.07
N ARG A 539 11.77 10.55 -4.13
CA ARG A 539 11.89 9.29 -4.84
C ARG A 539 12.82 8.33 -4.09
N PHE A 540 12.45 7.05 -4.09
CA PHE A 540 13.29 5.96 -3.56
C PHE A 540 14.48 5.66 -4.48
N ASN A 541 15.57 5.18 -3.88
CA ASN A 541 16.75 4.68 -4.61
C ASN A 541 16.64 3.17 -4.88
N TYR A 542 15.90 2.46 -4.04
CA TYR A 542 15.75 1.01 -4.11
C TYR A 542 14.40 0.60 -4.72
N ARG A 543 14.27 -0.67 -5.07
CA ARG A 543 13.06 -1.34 -5.56
C ARG A 543 12.69 -2.46 -4.61
N SER A 544 11.44 -2.89 -4.63
CA SER A 544 10.75 -3.80 -3.73
C SER A 544 10.40 -3.19 -2.37
N ALA A 545 9.27 -3.60 -1.80
CA ALA A 545 8.70 -3.03 -0.58
C ALA A 545 9.66 -3.17 0.61
N ASP A 546 10.35 -4.32 0.77
CA ASP A 546 11.32 -4.53 1.85
C ASP A 546 12.48 -3.53 1.78
N LYS A 547 13.09 -3.34 0.61
CA LYS A 547 14.23 -2.42 0.45
C LYS A 547 13.80 -0.96 0.56
N VAL A 548 12.63 -0.63 0.05
CA VAL A 548 12.00 0.68 0.18
C VAL A 548 11.69 0.96 1.65
N TYR A 549 11.16 -0.01 2.37
CA TYR A 549 10.92 0.07 3.80
C TYR A 549 12.21 0.34 4.58
N LYS A 550 13.28 -0.42 4.31
CA LYS A 550 14.60 -0.22 4.94
C LYS A 550 15.19 1.15 4.65
N GLU A 551 15.05 1.63 3.42
CA GLU A 551 15.50 2.98 3.05
C GLU A 551 14.74 4.04 3.86
N PHE A 552 13.42 3.87 4.02
CA PHE A 552 12.61 4.80 4.79
C PHE A 552 12.91 4.73 6.30
N MET A 553 13.06 3.52 6.87
CA MET A 553 13.34 3.38 8.31
C MET A 553 14.73 3.91 8.70
N LEU A 554 15.75 3.73 7.87
CA LEU A 554 17.06 4.37 8.09
C LEU A 554 16.94 5.90 8.12
N TYR A 555 16.14 6.46 7.23
CA TYR A 555 15.82 7.87 7.22
C TYR A 555 15.11 8.29 8.52
N ALA A 556 14.07 7.55 8.94
CA ALA A 556 13.29 7.82 10.14
C ALA A 556 14.17 7.79 11.42
N ILE A 557 15.03 6.78 11.54
CA ILE A 557 15.97 6.64 12.67
C ILE A 557 16.96 7.82 12.68
N GLY A 558 17.57 8.14 11.54
CA GLY A 558 18.48 9.27 11.43
C GLY A 558 17.83 10.59 11.85
N ARG A 559 16.58 10.80 11.42
CA ARG A 559 15.81 11.99 11.80
C ARG A 559 15.48 12.02 13.29
N ASN A 560 15.09 10.90 13.86
CA ASN A 560 14.82 10.78 15.30
C ASN A 560 16.06 11.13 16.12
N ILE A 561 17.24 10.65 15.72
CA ILE A 561 18.50 10.97 16.41
C ILE A 561 18.85 12.46 16.27
N ASN A 562 18.64 13.05 15.09
CA ASN A 562 18.82 14.50 14.89
C ASN A 562 17.88 15.33 15.79
N LYS A 563 16.62 14.90 15.92
CA LYS A 563 15.66 15.56 16.81
C LYS A 563 16.10 15.45 18.25
N TYR A 564 16.55 14.27 18.67
CA TYR A 564 17.08 14.04 20.01
C TYR A 564 18.33 14.86 20.28
N HIS A 565 19.26 14.97 19.33
CA HIS A 565 20.43 15.81 19.40
C HIS A 565 20.06 17.28 19.66
N ARG A 566 19.16 17.85 18.86
CA ARG A 566 18.68 19.24 19.06
C ARG A 566 18.07 19.43 20.45
N PHE A 567 17.27 18.47 20.91
CA PHE A 567 16.65 18.52 22.23
C PHE A 567 17.70 18.54 23.36
N LEU A 568 18.77 17.76 23.28
CA LEU A 568 19.85 17.74 24.25
C LEU A 568 20.58 19.08 24.29
N TYR A 569 20.93 19.64 23.15
CA TYR A 569 21.66 20.91 23.07
C TYR A 569 20.81 22.12 23.43
N GLU A 570 19.52 22.14 23.13
CA GLU A 570 18.61 23.19 23.62
C GLU A 570 18.50 23.16 25.15
N LYS A 571 18.48 21.99 25.76
CA LYS A 571 18.54 21.85 27.23
C LYS A 571 19.85 22.39 27.79
N LEU A 572 21.01 22.04 27.23
CA LEU A 572 22.31 22.50 27.69
C LEU A 572 22.42 24.02 27.60
N ARG A 573 22.07 24.64 26.47
CA ARG A 573 22.08 26.11 26.31
C ARG A 573 21.19 26.85 27.32
N LYS A 574 20.03 26.27 27.66
CA LYS A 574 19.12 26.82 28.69
C LYS A 574 19.72 26.71 30.11
N PHE A 575 20.56 25.73 30.36
CA PHE A 575 21.28 25.59 31.62
C PHE A 575 22.43 26.58 31.72
N GLU A 576 23.26 26.72 30.68
CA GLU A 576 24.37 27.66 30.63
C GLU A 576 23.89 29.12 30.71
N GLY A 577 22.77 29.46 30.07
CA GLY A 577 22.17 30.80 30.17
C GLY A 577 21.50 31.14 31.51
N LYS A 578 21.37 30.16 32.45
CA LYS A 578 20.89 30.39 33.81
C LYS A 578 22.03 30.47 34.86
N THR A 579 23.24 30.10 34.46
CA THR A 579 24.44 30.14 35.30
C THR A 579 25.36 31.32 34.97
N ALA A 580 25.01 32.11 33.96
CA ALA A 580 25.61 33.41 33.64
C ALA A 580 24.69 34.56 34.07
#